data_263bb750001c31e4fd0b8374943f7171
#
_entry.id   263bb750001c31e4fd0b8374943f7171
#
_cell.length_a   1.000
_cell.length_b   1.000
_cell.length_c   1.000
_cell.angle_alpha   90.00
_cell.angle_beta   90.00
_cell.angle_gamma   90.00
#
_symmetry.space_group_name_H-M   'P 1'
#
loop_
_entity.id
_entity.type
_entity.pdbx_description
1 polymer ?
#
loop_
_entity_poly.entity_id
_entity_poly.type
_entity_poly.pdbx_seq_one_letter_code
_entity_poly.pdbx_strand_id
1 'polypeptide(L)'
;PLIDGNEMKDRLPAGLAPGDLSLIALAGLVVLLIVVFTRFLKGFLGQIAVLLSMVIATLVSVPMGLVDFSGVNTASWIGISTPMHFGTPQFNLSAIISMTIVLLVTYTESTADMIAVAEICDIELTPQRLSAGLRMDAVSSVMAGFMNSFPDTAFAENVGLVSLTGVRSRWVVAVCGGFLFVMGLIPKFGQ
;
A
#
# COMPACT_ATOMS: atom_id res chain seq x y z
N PRO A 1 -10.34 17.30 -0.99
CA PRO A 1 -10.29 18.18 0.16
C PRO A 1 -8.86 18.12 0.71
N LEU A 2 -8.18 19.28 0.70
CA LEU A 2 -6.90 19.41 1.37
C LEU A 2 -7.17 19.16 2.85
N ILE A 3 -6.41 18.24 3.45
CA ILE A 3 -6.48 17.98 4.89
C ILE A 3 -6.19 19.30 5.59
N ASP A 4 -7.14 19.78 6.38
CA ASP A 4 -6.98 21.03 7.13
C ASP A 4 -5.81 20.84 8.11
N GLY A 5 -4.96 21.87 8.23
CA GLY A 5 -3.80 21.81 9.12
C GLY A 5 -4.14 21.52 10.58
N ASN A 6 -5.41 21.68 10.98
CA ASN A 6 -5.92 21.30 12.28
C ASN A 6 -6.14 19.79 12.41
N GLU A 7 -6.69 19.13 11.39
CA GLU A 7 -6.82 17.66 11.39
C GLU A 7 -5.46 16.94 11.40
N MET A 8 -4.44 17.56 10.81
CA MET A 8 -3.09 17.02 10.84
C MET A 8 -2.47 17.12 12.25
N LYS A 9 -2.80 18.18 13.00
CA LYS A 9 -2.33 18.33 14.40
C LYS A 9 -2.96 17.31 15.34
N ASP A 10 -4.23 16.96 15.11
CA ASP A 10 -4.95 15.98 15.94
C ASP A 10 -4.45 14.54 15.75
N ARG A 11 -3.75 14.27 14.65
CA ARG A 11 -3.12 12.97 14.35
C ARG A 11 -1.68 12.84 14.85
N LEU A 12 -1.08 13.94 15.27
CA LEU A 12 0.28 13.93 15.82
C LEU A 12 0.22 13.71 17.33
N PRO A 13 1.21 13.00 17.90
CA PRO A 13 1.35 12.90 19.35
C PRO A 13 1.39 14.28 20.02
N ALA A 14 0.84 14.38 21.22
CA ALA A 14 0.71 15.64 21.94
C ALA A 14 2.07 16.38 22.05
N GLY A 15 2.13 17.57 21.47
CA GLY A 15 3.32 18.43 21.53
C GLY A 15 4.14 18.50 20.23
N LEU A 16 3.76 17.78 19.17
CA LEU A 16 4.44 17.82 17.88
C LEU A 16 3.65 18.65 16.86
N ALA A 17 4.39 19.51 16.12
CA ALA A 17 3.82 20.26 15.01
C ALA A 17 4.19 19.60 13.66
N PRO A 18 3.36 19.77 12.61
CA PRO A 18 3.76 19.40 11.27
C PRO A 18 5.06 20.11 10.88
N GLY A 19 6.10 19.34 10.54
CA GLY A 19 7.41 19.89 10.21
C GLY A 19 8.39 19.96 11.39
N ASP A 20 8.07 19.38 12.53
CA ASP A 20 9.01 19.27 13.65
C ASP A 20 10.32 18.58 13.23
N LEU A 21 11.42 19.09 13.72
CA LEU A 21 12.75 18.57 13.39
C LEU A 21 12.91 17.08 13.72
N SER A 22 12.24 16.60 14.75
CA SER A 22 12.20 15.18 15.13
C SER A 22 11.58 14.30 14.06
N LEU A 23 10.47 14.73 13.43
CA LEU A 23 9.80 14.01 12.36
C LEU A 23 10.64 14.03 11.08
N ILE A 24 11.26 15.17 10.77
CA ILE A 24 12.16 15.30 9.62
C ILE A 24 13.40 14.43 9.82
N ALA A 25 13.97 14.44 11.02
CA ALA A 25 15.12 13.59 11.36
C ALA A 25 14.78 12.09 11.26
N LEU A 26 13.59 11.69 11.72
CA LEU A 26 13.12 10.31 11.60
C LEU A 26 12.94 9.90 10.13
N ALA A 27 12.32 10.76 9.32
CA ALA A 27 12.18 10.52 7.88
C ALA A 27 13.56 10.41 7.19
N GLY A 28 14.48 11.31 7.53
CA GLY A 28 15.87 11.26 7.06
C GLY A 28 16.59 10.00 7.48
N LEU A 29 16.37 9.53 8.70
CA LEU A 29 16.92 8.26 9.20
C LEU A 29 16.41 7.06 8.38
N VAL A 30 15.11 7.00 8.08
CA VAL A 30 14.52 5.93 7.26
C VAL A 30 15.18 5.90 5.89
N VAL A 31 15.25 7.04 5.21
CA VAL A 31 15.90 7.15 3.88
C VAL A 31 17.36 6.72 3.95
N LEU A 32 18.10 7.20 4.94
CA LEU A 32 19.50 6.84 5.15
C LEU A 32 19.64 5.32 5.36
N LEU A 33 18.81 4.72 6.20
CA LEU A 33 18.83 3.27 6.46
C LEU A 33 18.53 2.48 5.19
N ILE A 34 17.54 2.89 4.39
CA ILE A 34 17.23 2.24 3.10
C ILE A 34 18.44 2.27 2.19
N VAL A 35 19.06 3.45 2.01
CA VAL A 35 20.24 3.62 1.15
C VAL A 35 21.42 2.77 1.66
N VAL A 36 21.69 2.79 2.96
CA VAL A 36 22.76 2.01 3.57
C VAL A 36 22.49 0.51 3.38
N PHE A 37 21.29 0.05 3.69
CA PHE A 37 20.96 -1.38 3.60
C PHE A 37 20.95 -1.87 2.17
N THR A 38 20.39 -1.14 1.23
CA THR A 38 20.45 -1.51 -0.20
C THR A 38 21.86 -1.50 -0.76
N ARG A 39 22.75 -0.67 -0.21
CA ARG A 39 24.16 -0.57 -0.68
C ARG A 39 25.06 -1.63 -0.08
N PHE A 40 24.89 -1.97 1.20
CA PHE A 40 25.81 -2.83 1.95
C PHE A 40 25.28 -4.24 2.18
N LEU A 41 23.97 -4.42 2.31
CA LEU A 41 23.38 -5.75 2.46
C LEU A 41 23.23 -6.43 1.09
N LYS A 42 23.57 -7.72 1.03
CA LYS A 42 23.47 -8.53 -0.18
C LYS A 42 22.52 -9.70 0.03
N GLY A 43 22.01 -10.25 -1.08
CA GLY A 43 21.10 -11.38 -1.04
C GLY A 43 19.77 -11.04 -0.37
N PHE A 44 19.24 -11.96 0.42
CA PHE A 44 17.92 -11.83 1.08
C PHE A 44 17.78 -10.58 1.95
N LEU A 45 18.81 -10.22 2.72
CA LEU A 45 18.77 -9.02 3.58
C LEU A 45 18.70 -7.72 2.78
N GLY A 46 19.32 -7.67 1.61
CA GLY A 46 19.19 -6.52 0.70
C GLY A 46 17.77 -6.39 0.12
N GLN A 47 17.09 -7.51 -0.13
CA GLN A 47 15.72 -7.52 -0.64
C GLN A 47 14.69 -7.02 0.38
N ILE A 48 14.93 -7.25 1.67
CA ILE A 48 14.07 -6.78 2.77
C ILE A 48 14.56 -5.47 3.40
N ALA A 49 15.46 -4.74 2.74
CA ALA A 49 16.08 -3.51 3.27
C ALA A 49 15.04 -2.47 3.70
N VAL A 50 13.99 -2.28 2.91
CA VAL A 50 12.91 -1.34 3.22
C VAL A 50 12.15 -1.77 4.48
N LEU A 51 11.77 -3.04 4.56
CA LEU A 51 11.09 -3.59 5.73
C LEU A 51 11.95 -3.47 6.99
N LEU A 52 13.24 -3.80 6.89
CA LEU A 52 14.18 -3.68 8.00
C LEU A 52 14.33 -2.21 8.46
N SER A 53 14.40 -1.27 7.52
CA SER A 53 14.46 0.16 7.81
C SER A 53 13.20 0.63 8.52
N MET A 54 12.01 0.18 8.10
CA MET A 54 10.75 0.50 8.77
C MET A 54 10.70 -0.04 10.19
N VAL A 55 11.12 -1.30 10.41
CA VAL A 55 11.17 -1.90 11.76
C VAL A 55 12.10 -1.11 12.67
N ILE A 56 13.30 -0.76 12.21
CA ILE A 56 14.25 0.03 13.00
C ILE A 56 13.69 1.43 13.29
N ALA A 57 13.10 2.09 12.30
CA ALA A 57 12.48 3.40 12.50
C ALA A 57 11.35 3.35 13.53
N THR A 58 10.51 2.32 13.48
CA THR A 58 9.46 2.11 14.49
C THR A 58 10.05 1.92 15.88
N LEU A 59 11.10 1.09 16.02
CA LEU A 59 11.77 0.87 17.30
C LEU A 59 12.40 2.16 17.86
N VAL A 60 12.92 3.03 16.99
CA VAL A 60 13.45 4.35 17.39
C VAL A 60 12.32 5.30 17.77
N SER A 61 11.18 5.21 17.11
CA SER A 61 10.02 6.07 17.35
C SER A 61 9.34 5.78 18.69
N VAL A 62 9.41 4.54 19.19
CA VAL A 62 8.81 4.16 20.49
C VAL A 62 9.35 4.99 21.66
N PRO A 63 10.68 5.07 21.91
CA PRO A 63 11.20 5.89 23.00
C PRO A 63 11.02 7.39 22.78
N MET A 64 10.80 7.83 21.54
CA MET A 64 10.48 9.22 21.22
C MET A 64 9.01 9.58 21.49
N GLY A 65 8.18 8.62 21.89
CA GLY A 65 6.75 8.82 22.13
C GLY A 65 5.94 9.09 20.86
N LEU A 66 6.48 8.76 19.68
CA LEU A 66 5.85 8.99 18.39
C LEU A 66 4.90 7.86 17.98
N VAL A 67 4.90 6.76 18.69
CA VAL A 67 4.08 5.58 18.41
C VAL A 67 3.09 5.37 19.54
N ASP A 68 1.81 5.35 19.21
CA ASP A 68 0.72 5.03 20.13
C ASP A 68 0.20 3.62 19.85
N PHE A 69 0.40 2.72 20.80
CA PHE A 69 -0.10 1.34 20.77
C PHE A 69 -1.47 1.17 21.41
N SER A 70 -2.14 2.25 21.85
CA SER A 70 -3.44 2.17 22.51
C SER A 70 -4.49 1.51 21.61
N GLY A 71 -4.47 1.82 20.32
CA GLY A 71 -5.33 1.21 19.31
C GLY A 71 -5.17 -0.32 19.21
N VAL A 72 -3.94 -0.82 19.32
CA VAL A 72 -3.66 -2.28 19.28
C VAL A 72 -4.31 -3.02 20.44
N ASN A 73 -4.36 -2.39 21.63
CA ASN A 73 -4.94 -3.01 22.83
C ASN A 73 -6.47 -3.05 22.76
N THR A 74 -7.10 -2.08 22.11
CA THR A 74 -8.56 -1.98 21.98
C THR A 74 -9.12 -2.69 20.75
N ALA A 75 -8.26 -3.00 19.77
CA ALA A 75 -8.68 -3.66 18.52
C ALA A 75 -9.10 -5.11 18.76
N SER A 76 -10.16 -5.52 18.08
CA SER A 76 -10.63 -6.90 18.08
C SER A 76 -9.64 -7.85 17.42
N TRP A 77 -9.57 -9.10 17.90
CA TRP A 77 -8.78 -10.15 17.25
C TRP A 77 -9.39 -10.61 15.93
N ILE A 78 -10.72 -10.55 15.80
CA ILE A 78 -11.44 -10.93 14.60
C ILE A 78 -12.39 -9.81 14.25
N GLY A 79 -12.38 -9.37 12.99
CA GLY A 79 -13.31 -8.37 12.50
C GLY A 79 -13.53 -8.56 10.99
N ILE A 80 -14.74 -8.31 10.57
CA ILE A 80 -15.11 -8.31 9.15
C ILE A 80 -15.65 -6.92 8.86
N SER A 81 -15.11 -6.26 7.85
CA SER A 81 -15.66 -5.00 7.37
C SER A 81 -17.07 -5.26 6.84
N THR A 82 -18.05 -4.55 7.37
CA THR A 82 -19.43 -4.64 6.88
C THR A 82 -19.53 -3.96 5.53
N PRO A 83 -20.00 -4.64 4.47
CA PRO A 83 -20.22 -4.01 3.19
C PRO A 83 -21.15 -2.78 3.33
N MET A 84 -20.90 -1.76 2.53
CA MET A 84 -21.69 -0.52 2.51
C MET A 84 -21.81 0.17 3.88
N HIS A 85 -20.77 0.14 4.70
CA HIS A 85 -20.74 0.74 6.04
C HIS A 85 -21.10 2.24 6.03
N PHE A 86 -20.73 2.97 4.99
CA PHE A 86 -21.03 4.39 4.81
C PHE A 86 -22.41 4.68 4.22
N GLY A 87 -23.25 3.66 4.06
CA GLY A 87 -24.61 3.79 3.52
C GLY A 87 -24.73 3.34 2.06
N THR A 88 -25.91 3.54 1.50
CA THR A 88 -26.19 3.16 0.11
C THR A 88 -25.48 4.06 -0.88
N PRO A 89 -24.99 3.53 -2.02
CA PRO A 89 -24.31 4.30 -3.05
C PRO A 89 -25.18 5.47 -3.52
N GLN A 90 -24.60 6.67 -3.52
CA GLN A 90 -25.23 7.86 -4.06
C GLN A 90 -24.59 8.21 -5.41
N PHE A 91 -25.44 8.46 -6.41
CA PHE A 91 -24.98 8.79 -7.74
C PHE A 91 -24.86 10.32 -7.90
N ASN A 92 -23.64 10.81 -8.01
CA ASN A 92 -23.34 12.21 -8.31
C ASN A 92 -22.59 12.29 -9.62
N LEU A 93 -23.14 12.98 -10.62
CA LEU A 93 -22.57 13.06 -11.97
C LEU A 93 -21.15 13.66 -11.97
N SER A 94 -20.92 14.69 -11.17
CA SER A 94 -19.59 15.32 -11.06
C SER A 94 -18.54 14.34 -10.49
N ALA A 95 -18.91 13.60 -9.44
CA ALA A 95 -18.05 12.58 -8.85
C ALA A 95 -17.77 11.44 -9.85
N ILE A 96 -18.79 11.00 -10.59
CA ILE A 96 -18.62 9.94 -11.62
C ILE A 96 -17.65 10.38 -12.70
N ILE A 97 -17.80 11.60 -13.23
CA ILE A 97 -16.89 12.12 -14.26
C ILE A 97 -15.45 12.22 -13.72
N SER A 98 -15.28 12.79 -12.52
CA SER A 98 -13.96 12.93 -11.89
C SER A 98 -13.29 11.58 -11.67
N MET A 99 -14.03 10.61 -11.12
CA MET A 99 -13.51 9.26 -10.90
C MET A 99 -13.22 8.52 -12.20
N THR A 100 -14.03 8.73 -13.25
CA THR A 100 -13.76 8.14 -14.57
C THR A 100 -12.44 8.63 -15.14
N ILE A 101 -12.13 9.93 -15.02
CA ILE A 101 -10.85 10.49 -15.46
C ILE A 101 -9.69 9.87 -14.66
N VAL A 102 -9.82 9.79 -13.34
CA VAL A 102 -8.80 9.16 -12.48
C VAL A 102 -8.58 7.70 -12.89
N LEU A 103 -9.65 6.93 -13.07
CA LEU A 103 -9.57 5.52 -13.47
C LEU A 103 -8.91 5.33 -14.85
N LEU A 104 -9.12 6.23 -15.81
CA LEU A 104 -8.41 6.17 -17.10
C LEU A 104 -6.89 6.31 -16.92
N VAL A 105 -6.44 7.19 -16.01
CA VAL A 105 -5.02 7.34 -15.69
C VAL A 105 -4.51 6.07 -15.01
N THR A 106 -5.23 5.55 -14.02
CA THR A 106 -4.90 4.30 -13.31
C THR A 106 -4.79 3.11 -14.27
N TYR A 107 -5.70 2.98 -15.24
CA TYR A 107 -5.62 1.93 -16.25
C TYR A 107 -4.39 2.03 -17.14
N THR A 108 -3.96 3.26 -17.44
CA THR A 108 -2.72 3.48 -18.21
C THR A 108 -1.51 3.01 -17.41
N GLU A 109 -1.46 3.32 -16.11
CA GLU A 109 -0.43 2.88 -15.19
C GLU A 109 -0.41 1.36 -15.06
N SER A 110 -1.55 0.72 -14.75
CA SER A 110 -1.67 -0.74 -14.67
C SER A 110 -1.24 -1.43 -15.98
N THR A 111 -1.55 -0.83 -17.12
CA THR A 111 -1.11 -1.34 -18.44
C THR A 111 0.41 -1.33 -18.56
N ALA A 112 1.05 -0.23 -18.17
CA ALA A 112 2.51 -0.10 -18.21
C ALA A 112 3.19 -1.12 -17.26
N ASP A 113 2.67 -1.29 -16.07
CA ASP A 113 3.18 -2.26 -15.09
C ASP A 113 3.03 -3.71 -15.57
N MET A 114 1.90 -4.06 -16.19
CA MET A 114 1.70 -5.40 -16.78
C MET A 114 2.69 -5.67 -17.91
N ILE A 115 2.97 -4.68 -18.76
CA ILE A 115 3.98 -4.79 -19.82
C ILE A 115 5.37 -4.99 -19.21
N ALA A 116 5.74 -4.18 -18.22
CA ALA A 116 7.05 -4.26 -17.57
C ALA A 116 7.25 -5.62 -16.87
N VAL A 117 6.24 -6.13 -16.16
CA VAL A 117 6.31 -7.47 -15.54
C VAL A 117 6.44 -8.57 -16.60
N ALA A 118 5.71 -8.45 -17.71
CA ALA A 118 5.77 -9.43 -18.78
C ALA A 118 7.18 -9.48 -19.40
N GLU A 119 7.81 -8.33 -19.63
CA GLU A 119 9.20 -8.24 -20.11
C GLU A 119 10.20 -8.84 -19.12
N ILE A 120 10.09 -8.50 -17.82
CA ILE A 120 10.96 -9.06 -16.78
C ILE A 120 10.80 -10.57 -16.66
N CYS A 121 9.58 -11.07 -16.83
CA CYS A 121 9.27 -12.50 -16.74
C CYS A 121 9.52 -13.26 -18.05
N ASP A 122 9.90 -12.57 -19.12
CA ASP A 122 10.13 -13.15 -20.43
C ASP A 122 8.86 -13.86 -21.00
N ILE A 123 7.71 -13.21 -20.80
CA ILE A 123 6.38 -13.72 -21.18
C ILE A 123 5.81 -12.85 -22.30
N GLU A 124 5.36 -13.47 -23.37
CA GLU A 124 4.61 -12.77 -24.43
C GLU A 124 3.27 -12.25 -23.88
N LEU A 125 3.11 -10.92 -23.86
CA LEU A 125 1.89 -10.27 -23.44
C LEU A 125 0.95 -10.08 -24.64
N THR A 126 0.05 -11.04 -24.83
CA THR A 126 -0.99 -10.95 -25.86
C THR A 126 -2.07 -9.94 -25.44
N PRO A 127 -2.80 -9.31 -26.42
CA PRO A 127 -3.92 -8.40 -26.11
C PRO A 127 -4.99 -9.04 -25.22
N GLN A 128 -5.19 -10.35 -25.36
CA GLN A 128 -6.15 -11.09 -24.54
C GLN A 128 -5.70 -11.20 -23.09
N ARG A 129 -4.40 -11.43 -22.83
CA ARG A 129 -3.85 -11.49 -21.47
C ARG A 129 -3.90 -10.13 -20.80
N LEU A 130 -3.53 -9.07 -21.53
CA LEU A 130 -3.61 -7.69 -21.03
C LEU A 130 -5.06 -7.33 -20.67
N SER A 131 -6.00 -7.58 -21.57
CA SER A 131 -7.43 -7.34 -21.34
C SER A 131 -7.96 -8.14 -20.15
N ALA A 132 -7.52 -9.39 -19.96
CA ALA A 132 -7.92 -10.20 -18.79
C ALA A 132 -7.39 -9.59 -17.48
N GLY A 133 -6.14 -9.12 -17.44
CA GLY A 133 -5.55 -8.44 -16.28
C GLY A 133 -6.34 -7.18 -15.93
N LEU A 134 -6.57 -6.29 -16.88
CA LEU A 134 -7.33 -5.05 -16.67
C LEU A 134 -8.78 -5.30 -16.22
N ARG A 135 -9.41 -6.39 -16.70
CA ARG A 135 -10.73 -6.78 -16.21
C ARG A 135 -10.70 -7.23 -14.75
N MET A 136 -9.63 -7.89 -14.32
CA MET A 136 -9.48 -8.29 -12.91
C MET A 136 -9.28 -7.07 -12.01
N ASP A 137 -8.47 -6.08 -12.42
CA ASP A 137 -8.35 -4.80 -11.71
C ASP A 137 -9.72 -4.10 -11.58
N ALA A 138 -10.53 -4.11 -12.64
CA ALA A 138 -11.87 -3.54 -12.61
C ALA A 138 -12.79 -4.27 -11.63
N VAL A 139 -12.77 -5.61 -11.63
CA VAL A 139 -13.58 -6.42 -10.70
C VAL A 139 -13.13 -6.19 -9.26
N SER A 140 -11.82 -6.17 -9.00
CA SER A 140 -11.25 -5.89 -7.69
C SER A 140 -11.67 -4.50 -7.18
N SER A 141 -11.56 -3.47 -8.03
CA SER A 141 -11.97 -2.10 -7.69
C SER A 141 -13.47 -1.97 -7.36
N VAL A 142 -14.32 -2.70 -8.08
CA VAL A 142 -15.76 -2.76 -7.76
C VAL A 142 -15.98 -3.41 -6.40
N MET A 143 -15.31 -4.54 -6.14
CA MET A 143 -15.39 -5.21 -4.83
C MET A 143 -14.87 -4.32 -3.70
N ALA A 144 -13.75 -3.62 -3.93
CA ALA A 144 -13.19 -2.65 -2.99
C ALA A 144 -14.21 -1.57 -2.62
N GLY A 145 -14.92 -1.02 -3.61
CA GLY A 145 -15.97 -0.03 -3.37
C GLY A 145 -17.10 -0.55 -2.48
N PHE A 146 -17.55 -1.80 -2.68
CA PHE A 146 -18.54 -2.44 -1.80
C PHE A 146 -18.00 -2.68 -0.39
N MET A 147 -16.70 -2.95 -0.24
CA MET A 147 -16.05 -3.18 1.04
C MET A 147 -15.53 -1.89 1.70
N ASN A 148 -15.98 -0.72 1.22
CA ASN A 148 -15.62 0.61 1.73
C ASN A 148 -14.12 0.95 1.56
N SER A 149 -13.49 0.40 0.55
CA SER A 149 -12.11 0.69 0.18
C SER A 149 -12.01 1.52 -1.09
N PHE A 150 -10.80 1.98 -1.39
CA PHE A 150 -10.50 2.67 -2.65
C PHE A 150 -10.31 1.67 -3.79
N PRO A 151 -10.42 2.13 -5.06
CA PRO A 151 -10.07 1.29 -6.21
C PRO A 151 -8.66 0.74 -6.11
N ASP A 152 -8.49 -0.51 -6.50
CA ASP A 152 -7.19 -1.17 -6.54
C ASP A 152 -6.45 -0.81 -7.84
N THR A 153 -5.13 -0.81 -7.77
CA THR A 153 -4.25 -0.63 -8.93
C THR A 153 -3.01 -1.51 -8.79
N ALA A 154 -2.33 -1.75 -9.88
CA ALA A 154 -0.99 -2.31 -9.85
C ALA A 154 -0.01 -1.31 -9.21
N PHE A 155 1.01 -1.81 -8.54
CA PHE A 155 2.03 -0.99 -7.91
C PHE A 155 3.37 -1.20 -8.60
N ALA A 156 3.95 -0.15 -9.17
CA ALA A 156 5.23 -0.16 -9.86
C ALA A 156 6.39 -0.65 -8.97
N GLU A 157 6.29 -0.43 -7.64
CA GLU A 157 7.24 -0.96 -6.66
C GLU A 157 7.33 -2.50 -6.70
N ASN A 158 6.21 -3.18 -6.94
CA ASN A 158 6.20 -4.64 -7.09
C ASN A 158 6.90 -5.09 -8.37
N VAL A 159 6.84 -4.32 -9.44
CA VAL A 159 7.60 -4.55 -10.67
C VAL A 159 9.10 -4.52 -10.36
N GLY A 160 9.53 -3.51 -9.59
CA GLY A 160 10.90 -3.40 -9.10
C GLY A 160 11.32 -4.59 -8.25
N LEU A 161 10.45 -5.07 -7.35
CA LEU A 161 10.72 -6.25 -6.53
C LEU A 161 10.90 -7.52 -7.37
N VAL A 162 10.07 -7.76 -8.36
CA VAL A 162 10.21 -8.91 -9.28
C VAL A 162 11.55 -8.86 -10.01
N SER A 163 11.95 -7.68 -10.49
CA SER A 163 13.23 -7.46 -11.14
C SER A 163 14.42 -7.75 -10.21
N LEU A 164 14.39 -7.24 -8.99
CA LEU A 164 15.48 -7.35 -8.01
C LEU A 164 15.61 -8.77 -7.43
N THR A 165 14.48 -9.41 -7.16
CA THR A 165 14.45 -10.73 -6.53
C THR A 165 14.63 -11.87 -7.53
N GLY A 166 14.26 -11.62 -8.79
CA GLY A 166 14.20 -12.65 -9.83
C GLY A 166 13.10 -13.69 -9.60
N VAL A 167 12.20 -13.46 -8.64
CA VAL A 167 11.09 -14.37 -8.34
C VAL A 167 9.94 -14.10 -9.31
N ARG A 168 9.80 -14.99 -10.29
CA ARG A 168 8.84 -14.86 -11.40
C ARG A 168 7.61 -15.77 -11.26
N SER A 169 7.38 -16.33 -10.06
CA SER A 169 6.29 -17.29 -9.83
C SER A 169 4.99 -16.58 -9.46
N ARG A 170 3.94 -16.82 -10.25
CA ARG A 170 2.57 -16.36 -9.95
C ARG A 170 2.05 -16.85 -8.59
N TRP A 171 2.54 -17.98 -8.09
CA TRP A 171 2.13 -18.52 -6.81
C TRP A 171 2.56 -17.66 -5.62
N VAL A 172 3.66 -16.92 -5.76
CA VAL A 172 4.10 -15.97 -4.72
C VAL A 172 3.05 -14.89 -4.52
N VAL A 173 2.52 -14.33 -5.61
CA VAL A 173 1.45 -13.31 -5.55
C VAL A 173 0.17 -13.90 -4.95
N ALA A 174 -0.21 -15.13 -5.34
CA ALA A 174 -1.38 -15.80 -4.79
C ALA A 174 -1.25 -16.04 -3.26
N VAL A 175 -0.09 -16.49 -2.81
CA VAL A 175 0.20 -16.68 -1.37
C VAL A 175 0.19 -15.35 -0.64
N CYS A 176 0.79 -14.31 -1.22
CA CYS A 176 0.76 -12.96 -0.66
C CYS A 176 -0.67 -12.43 -0.50
N GLY A 177 -1.52 -12.61 -1.51
CA GLY A 177 -2.95 -12.28 -1.44
C GLY A 177 -3.67 -13.06 -0.33
N GLY A 178 -3.33 -14.34 -0.15
CA GLY A 178 -3.85 -15.15 0.95
C GLY A 178 -3.44 -14.62 2.32
N PHE A 179 -2.17 -14.20 2.49
CA PHE A 179 -1.71 -13.56 3.73
C PHE A 179 -2.43 -12.24 3.99
N LEU A 180 -2.57 -11.38 2.97
CA LEU A 180 -3.28 -10.11 3.11
C LEU A 180 -4.75 -10.32 3.49
N PHE A 181 -5.41 -11.34 2.91
CA PHE A 181 -6.77 -11.71 3.28
C PHE A 181 -6.87 -12.12 4.76
N VAL A 182 -5.97 -12.99 5.23
CA VAL A 182 -5.93 -13.39 6.64
C VAL A 182 -5.64 -12.20 7.55
N MET A 183 -4.70 -11.33 7.19
CA MET A 183 -4.40 -10.11 7.95
C MET A 183 -5.61 -9.16 8.00
N GLY A 184 -6.36 -9.05 6.91
CA GLY A 184 -7.60 -8.26 6.86
C GLY A 184 -8.71 -8.76 7.79
N LEU A 185 -8.70 -10.07 8.12
CA LEU A 185 -9.62 -10.66 9.11
C LEU A 185 -9.20 -10.39 10.56
N ILE A 186 -7.98 -9.93 10.78
CA ILE A 186 -7.43 -9.64 12.11
C ILE A 186 -7.15 -8.12 12.21
N PRO A 187 -8.13 -7.30 12.64
CA PRO A 187 -7.98 -5.84 12.70
C PRO A 187 -6.78 -5.38 13.52
N LYS A 188 -6.33 -6.21 14.44
CA LYS A 188 -5.17 -5.96 15.29
C LYS A 188 -3.85 -5.77 14.51
N PHE A 189 -3.74 -6.30 13.29
CA PHE A 189 -2.59 -6.11 12.42
C PHE A 189 -2.64 -4.81 11.60
N GLY A 190 -3.79 -4.16 11.55
CA GLY A 190 -4.00 -2.92 10.80
C GLY A 190 -3.97 -1.64 11.66
N GLN A 191 -3.68 -1.77 12.97
CA GLN A 191 -3.65 -0.65 13.93
C GLN A 191 -2.25 -0.05 14.07
#